data_6fd6a897aa5c9f261723bb80909bc994
#
_entry.id   6fd6a897aa5c9f261723bb80909bc994
#
_cell.length_a   1.000
_cell.length_b   1.000
_cell.length_c   1.000
_cell.angle_alpha   90.00
_cell.angle_beta   90.00
_cell.angle_gamma   90.00
#
_symmetry.space_group_name_H-M   'P 1'
#
loop_
_entity.id
_entity.type
_entity.pdbx_description
1 polymer ?
#
loop_
_entity_poly.entity_id
_entity_poly.type
_entity_poly.pdbx_seq_one_letter_code
_entity_poly.pdbx_strand_id
1 'polypeptide(L)'
;MVNENMTLVFQDSQKKQAAIELKATNEITIRYGLALSDQDINELVENRFKSLKDTGRIEFSGGILKKLVEAFCDSPYIMQENYKDTLMEIQEAFYFFKNEAMDQIADEELIEFMKRHFDGKCQGSLEYLSGTTLEELCRNTRYGYEVDDTDMYGHEF
;
A
#
# COMPACT_ATOMS: atom_id res chain seq x y z
N MET A 1 32.16 9.68 -0.73
CA MET A 1 31.77 8.38 -1.30
C MET A 1 31.12 7.55 -0.22
N VAL A 2 29.91 7.09 -0.47
CA VAL A 2 29.19 6.27 0.51
C VAL A 2 29.77 4.86 0.49
N ASN A 3 30.15 4.36 1.65
CA ASN A 3 30.65 3.02 1.78
C ASN A 3 29.47 2.04 1.65
N GLU A 4 29.62 1.01 0.83
CA GLU A 4 28.58 -0.02 0.63
C GLU A 4 28.16 -0.64 1.96
N ASN A 5 29.09 -0.88 2.89
CA ASN A 5 28.78 -1.44 4.20
C ASN A 5 27.85 -0.52 5.00
N MET A 6 28.05 0.79 4.91
CA MET A 6 27.20 1.76 5.60
C MET A 6 25.79 1.77 5.02
N THR A 7 25.67 1.66 3.69
CA THR A 7 24.37 1.60 3.03
C THR A 7 23.60 0.35 3.45
N LEU A 8 24.29 -0.79 3.50
CA LEU A 8 23.67 -2.06 3.94
C LEU A 8 23.21 -2.00 5.39
N VAL A 9 24.03 -1.42 6.27
CA VAL A 9 23.68 -1.28 7.70
C VAL A 9 22.45 -0.38 7.83
N PHE A 10 22.39 0.71 7.08
CA PHE A 10 21.26 1.63 7.11
C PHE A 10 19.97 0.93 6.63
N GLN A 11 20.06 0.17 5.53
CA GLN A 11 18.90 -0.56 5.01
C GLN A 11 18.42 -1.61 6.00
N ASP A 12 19.33 -2.34 6.64
CA ASP A 12 18.96 -3.32 7.65
C ASP A 12 18.28 -2.68 8.85
N SER A 13 18.76 -1.52 9.28
CA SER A 13 18.13 -0.77 10.38
C SER A 13 16.72 -0.34 10.00
N GLN A 14 16.52 0.14 8.79
CA GLN A 14 15.19 0.54 8.31
C GLN A 14 14.24 -0.65 8.19
N LYS A 15 14.73 -1.78 7.70
CA LYS A 15 13.93 -3.00 7.61
C LYS A 15 13.51 -3.49 8.98
N LYS A 16 14.40 -3.44 9.96
CA LYS A 16 14.08 -3.82 11.34
C LYS A 16 13.01 -2.91 11.93
N GLN A 17 13.14 -1.60 11.70
CA GLN A 17 12.17 -0.65 12.21
C GLN A 17 10.80 -0.87 11.55
N ALA A 18 10.77 -1.09 10.25
CA ALA A 18 9.54 -1.39 9.53
C ALA A 18 8.90 -2.67 10.06
N ALA A 19 9.69 -3.70 10.33
CA ALA A 19 9.19 -4.96 10.88
C ALA A 19 8.57 -4.77 12.26
N ILE A 20 9.21 -3.97 13.12
CA ILE A 20 8.69 -3.69 14.46
C ILE A 20 7.35 -2.98 14.37
N GLU A 21 7.24 -1.96 13.52
CA GLU A 21 6.01 -1.22 13.35
C GLU A 21 4.90 -2.10 12.79
N LEU A 22 5.24 -2.95 11.83
CA LEU A 22 4.27 -3.84 11.22
C LEU A 22 3.79 -4.92 12.19
N LYS A 23 4.70 -5.47 12.99
CA LYS A 23 4.34 -6.46 14.01
C LYS A 23 3.39 -5.86 15.05
N ALA A 24 3.61 -4.61 15.42
CA ALA A 24 2.74 -3.93 16.38
C ALA A 24 1.30 -3.80 15.88
N THR A 25 1.07 -3.78 14.58
CA THR A 25 -0.29 -3.70 14.04
C THR A 25 -1.13 -4.92 14.38
N ASN A 26 -0.52 -6.06 14.69
CA ASN A 26 -1.25 -7.28 15.07
C ASN A 26 -2.13 -7.05 16.29
N GLU A 27 -1.74 -6.16 17.19
CA GLU A 27 -2.54 -5.84 18.39
C GLU A 27 -3.89 -5.24 18.00
N ILE A 28 -3.93 -4.51 16.90
CA ILE A 28 -5.15 -3.89 16.39
C ILE A 28 -5.93 -4.86 15.51
N THR A 29 -5.23 -5.54 14.60
CA THR A 29 -5.88 -6.34 13.56
C THR A 29 -6.45 -7.65 14.06
N ILE A 30 -5.99 -8.11 15.23
CA ILE A 30 -6.47 -9.36 15.80
C ILE A 30 -7.99 -9.34 16.05
N ARG A 31 -8.55 -8.16 16.30
CA ARG A 31 -10.00 -8.01 16.49
C ARG A 31 -10.79 -8.35 15.21
N TYR A 32 -10.12 -8.31 14.08
CA TYR A 32 -10.71 -8.67 12.78
C TYR A 32 -10.30 -10.08 12.35
N GLY A 33 -9.64 -10.83 13.24
CA GLY A 33 -9.16 -12.17 12.94
C GLY A 33 -7.91 -12.21 12.08
N LEU A 34 -7.16 -11.12 12.03
CA LEU A 34 -5.99 -10.98 11.17
C LEU A 34 -4.72 -10.85 12.00
N ALA A 35 -3.69 -11.59 11.62
CA ALA A 35 -2.36 -11.47 12.21
C ALA A 35 -1.32 -11.83 11.17
N LEU A 36 -0.18 -11.14 11.25
CA LEU A 36 0.98 -11.42 10.38
C LEU A 36 2.01 -12.20 11.17
N SER A 37 2.50 -13.28 10.59
CA SER A 37 3.61 -14.03 11.17
C SER A 37 4.91 -13.26 10.93
N ASP A 38 5.98 -13.67 11.62
CA ASP A 38 7.29 -13.05 11.40
C ASP A 38 7.74 -13.24 9.96
N GLN A 39 7.44 -14.39 9.35
CA GLN A 39 7.76 -14.62 7.95
C GLN A 39 6.97 -13.70 7.03
N ASP A 40 5.68 -13.53 7.28
CA ASP A 40 4.82 -12.62 6.50
C ASP A 40 5.36 -11.19 6.56
N ILE A 41 5.76 -10.77 7.77
CA ILE A 41 6.31 -9.43 7.99
C ILE A 41 7.60 -9.25 7.18
N ASN A 42 8.49 -10.24 7.21
CA ASN A 42 9.73 -10.17 6.45
C ASN A 42 9.48 -10.06 4.95
N GLU A 43 8.54 -10.82 4.44
CA GLU A 43 8.19 -10.78 3.02
C GLU A 43 7.61 -9.41 2.63
N LEU A 44 6.75 -8.85 3.46
CA LEU A 44 6.17 -7.52 3.19
C LEU A 44 7.24 -6.43 3.23
N VAL A 45 8.13 -6.49 4.20
CA VAL A 45 9.21 -5.51 4.34
C VAL A 45 10.16 -5.59 3.14
N GLU A 46 10.54 -6.79 2.73
CA GLU A 46 11.41 -6.98 1.55
C GLU A 46 10.72 -6.46 0.29
N ASN A 47 9.45 -6.77 0.13
CA ASN A 47 8.67 -6.29 -1.03
C ASN A 47 8.59 -4.77 -1.07
N ARG A 48 8.45 -4.14 0.10
CA ARG A 48 8.45 -2.67 0.19
C ARG A 48 9.77 -2.09 -0.33
N PHE A 49 10.90 -2.64 0.11
CA PHE A 49 12.20 -2.15 -0.32
C PHE A 49 12.41 -2.33 -1.82
N LYS A 50 11.92 -3.44 -2.37
CA LYS A 50 11.95 -3.66 -3.81
C LYS A 50 11.11 -2.60 -4.54
N SER A 51 9.91 -2.33 -4.07
CA SER A 51 9.03 -1.34 -4.66
C SER A 51 9.63 0.06 -4.61
N LEU A 52 10.24 0.42 -3.49
CA LEU A 52 10.91 1.71 -3.35
C LEU A 52 12.06 1.84 -4.35
N LYS A 53 12.84 0.78 -4.49
CA LYS A 53 13.96 0.76 -5.44
C LYS A 53 13.45 0.89 -6.88
N ASP A 54 12.43 0.11 -7.22
CA ASP A 54 11.89 0.09 -8.57
C ASP A 54 11.27 1.43 -8.97
N THR A 55 10.72 2.16 -8.02
CA THR A 55 10.08 3.46 -8.28
C THR A 55 10.99 4.64 -7.98
N GLY A 56 12.21 4.39 -7.49
CA GLY A 56 13.16 5.45 -7.14
C GLY A 56 12.73 6.28 -5.94
N ARG A 57 11.92 5.73 -5.05
CA ARG A 57 11.39 6.45 -3.90
C ARG A 57 12.18 6.18 -2.65
N ILE A 58 12.18 7.16 -1.75
CA ILE A 58 12.81 7.05 -0.44
C ILE A 58 11.74 7.29 0.62
N GLU A 59 11.64 6.37 1.57
CA GLU A 59 10.77 6.51 2.73
C GLU A 59 11.54 6.17 3.98
N PHE A 60 11.12 6.75 5.09
CA PHE A 60 11.75 6.51 6.38
C PHE A 60 10.86 5.61 7.24
N SER A 61 11.48 4.88 8.19
CA SER A 61 10.78 3.96 9.10
C SER A 61 9.94 2.94 8.32
N GLY A 62 8.73 2.66 8.75
CA GLY A 62 7.82 1.72 8.09
C GLY A 62 7.09 2.27 6.88
N GLY A 63 7.26 3.57 6.59
CA GLY A 63 6.60 4.19 5.46
C GLY A 63 5.09 4.04 5.52
N ILE A 64 4.48 3.62 4.41
CA ILE A 64 3.03 3.52 4.33
C ILE A 64 2.48 2.16 4.78
N LEU A 65 3.33 1.18 5.10
CA LEU A 65 2.86 -0.17 5.44
C LEU A 65 1.86 -0.18 6.59
N LYS A 66 2.18 0.54 7.67
CA LYS A 66 1.27 0.63 8.82
C LYS A 66 -0.05 1.26 8.41
N LYS A 67 0.00 2.30 7.61
CA LYS A 67 -1.22 2.98 7.13
C LYS A 67 -2.08 2.07 6.27
N LEU A 68 -1.46 1.26 5.43
CA LEU A 68 -2.18 0.30 4.59
C LEU A 68 -2.86 -0.76 5.46
N VAL A 69 -2.14 -1.30 6.45
CA VAL A 69 -2.70 -2.29 7.35
C VAL A 69 -3.91 -1.72 8.09
N GLU A 70 -3.77 -0.54 8.66
CA GLU A 70 -4.84 0.10 9.42
C GLU A 70 -6.06 0.42 8.55
N ALA A 71 -5.81 0.80 7.29
CA ALA A 71 -6.90 1.15 6.38
C ALA A 71 -7.67 -0.07 5.89
N PHE A 72 -6.99 -1.20 5.66
CA PHE A 72 -7.59 -2.36 5.00
C PHE A 72 -8.01 -3.48 5.95
N CYS A 73 -7.65 -3.41 7.23
CA CYS A 73 -7.89 -4.54 8.15
C CYS A 73 -9.38 -4.83 8.40
N ASP A 74 -10.26 -3.89 8.14
CA ASP A 74 -11.70 -4.08 8.32
C ASP A 74 -12.44 -4.43 7.02
N SER A 75 -11.70 -4.69 5.94
CA SER A 75 -12.33 -5.03 4.67
C SER A 75 -13.00 -6.40 4.73
N PRO A 76 -14.24 -6.50 4.23
CA PRO A 76 -14.93 -7.80 4.19
C PRO A 76 -14.30 -8.77 3.18
N TYR A 77 -13.39 -8.30 2.34
CA TYR A 77 -12.74 -9.13 1.31
C TYR A 77 -11.38 -9.65 1.75
N ILE A 78 -10.90 -9.25 2.94
CA ILE A 78 -9.61 -9.69 3.46
C ILE A 78 -9.84 -10.65 4.61
N MET A 79 -9.27 -11.85 4.48
CA MET A 79 -9.34 -12.90 5.48
C MET A 79 -7.93 -13.35 5.81
N GLN A 80 -7.77 -14.05 6.93
CA GLN A 80 -6.45 -14.51 7.35
C GLN A 80 -5.71 -15.28 6.23
N GLU A 81 -6.46 -16.10 5.48
CA GLU A 81 -5.88 -16.94 4.44
C GLU A 81 -5.27 -16.14 3.29
N ASN A 82 -5.79 -14.95 3.01
CA ASN A 82 -5.29 -14.12 1.91
C ASN A 82 -4.61 -12.84 2.40
N TYR A 83 -4.48 -12.66 3.72
CA TYR A 83 -4.08 -11.39 4.31
C TYR A 83 -2.73 -10.89 3.80
N LYS A 84 -1.69 -11.70 3.96
CA LYS A 84 -0.34 -11.28 3.57
C LYS A 84 -0.23 -11.02 2.06
N ASP A 85 -0.77 -11.92 1.24
CA ASP A 85 -0.70 -11.78 -0.21
C ASP A 85 -1.48 -10.56 -0.70
N THR A 86 -2.65 -10.30 -0.11
CA THR A 86 -3.45 -9.14 -0.46
C THR A 86 -2.74 -7.84 -0.09
N LEU A 87 -2.15 -7.79 1.11
CA LEU A 87 -1.37 -6.62 1.51
C LEU A 87 -0.19 -6.37 0.58
N MET A 88 0.46 -7.44 0.14
CA MET A 88 1.59 -7.32 -0.77
C MET A 88 1.16 -6.68 -2.10
N GLU A 89 0.06 -7.15 -2.66
CA GLU A 89 -0.47 -6.59 -3.91
C GLU A 89 -0.96 -5.14 -3.74
N ILE A 90 -1.59 -4.84 -2.61
CA ILE A 90 -2.03 -3.48 -2.30
C ILE A 90 -0.81 -2.55 -2.22
N GLN A 91 0.24 -3.00 -1.56
CA GLN A 91 1.48 -2.23 -1.45
C GLN A 91 2.11 -1.95 -2.80
N GLU A 92 2.21 -2.97 -3.63
CA GLU A 92 2.75 -2.82 -4.99
C GLU A 92 1.92 -1.84 -5.81
N ALA A 93 0.60 -1.95 -5.74
CA ALA A 93 -0.29 -1.05 -6.45
C ALA A 93 -0.13 0.39 -5.95
N PHE A 94 -0.01 0.58 -4.63
CA PHE A 94 0.17 1.91 -4.07
C PHE A 94 1.42 2.60 -4.64
N TYR A 95 2.56 1.93 -4.58
CA TYR A 95 3.79 2.55 -5.05
C TYR A 95 3.79 2.77 -6.56
N PHE A 96 3.26 1.81 -7.31
CA PHE A 96 3.17 1.95 -8.75
C PHE A 96 2.32 3.17 -9.14
N PHE A 97 1.12 3.28 -8.57
CA PHE A 97 0.21 4.37 -8.96
C PHE A 97 0.59 5.71 -8.33
N LYS A 98 1.24 5.71 -7.18
CA LYS A 98 1.82 6.93 -6.62
C LYS A 98 2.83 7.53 -7.61
N ASN A 99 3.66 6.67 -8.18
CA ASN A 99 4.65 7.08 -9.18
C ASN A 99 3.97 7.50 -10.49
N GLU A 100 2.96 6.76 -10.94
CA GLU A 100 2.22 7.09 -12.17
C GLU A 100 1.49 8.42 -12.06
N ALA A 101 1.05 8.79 -10.87
CA ALA A 101 0.41 10.07 -10.62
C ALA A 101 1.42 11.20 -10.43
N MET A 102 2.70 10.93 -10.58
CA MET A 102 3.80 11.90 -10.42
C MET A 102 3.73 12.61 -9.07
N ASP A 103 3.39 11.87 -8.02
CA ASP A 103 3.28 12.35 -6.64
C ASP A 103 2.26 13.49 -6.44
N GLN A 104 1.31 13.62 -7.34
CA GLN A 104 0.31 14.69 -7.24
C GLN A 104 -0.87 14.32 -6.33
N ILE A 105 -0.95 13.07 -5.89
CA ILE A 105 -1.98 12.59 -4.98
C ILE A 105 -1.32 12.30 -3.64
N ALA A 106 -1.84 12.86 -2.55
CA ALA A 106 -1.29 12.61 -1.22
C ALA A 106 -1.45 11.14 -0.83
N ASP A 107 -0.55 10.63 0.01
CA ASP A 107 -0.55 9.23 0.42
C ASP A 107 -1.91 8.83 1.02
N GLU A 108 -2.41 9.64 1.95
CA GLU A 108 -3.68 9.34 2.63
C GLU A 108 -4.85 9.36 1.65
N GLU A 109 -4.83 10.27 0.69
CA GLU A 109 -5.88 10.34 -0.33
C GLU A 109 -5.87 9.09 -1.22
N LEU A 110 -4.68 8.66 -1.63
CA LEU A 110 -4.56 7.48 -2.47
C LEU A 110 -5.00 6.23 -1.73
N ILE A 111 -4.56 6.07 -0.48
CA ILE A 111 -4.95 4.92 0.35
C ILE A 111 -6.46 4.90 0.55
N GLU A 112 -7.06 6.04 0.87
CA GLU A 112 -8.50 6.13 1.07
C GLU A 112 -9.27 5.80 -0.20
N PHE A 113 -8.81 6.31 -1.34
CA PHE A 113 -9.39 6.01 -2.64
C PHE A 113 -9.33 4.50 -2.92
N MET A 114 -8.16 3.89 -2.73
CA MET A 114 -7.97 2.47 -2.95
C MET A 114 -8.90 1.64 -2.08
N LYS A 115 -8.97 1.96 -0.78
CA LYS A 115 -9.81 1.21 0.16
C LYS A 115 -11.28 1.31 -0.22
N ARG A 116 -11.74 2.49 -0.54
CA ARG A 116 -13.14 2.71 -0.87
C ARG A 116 -13.56 1.93 -2.10
N HIS A 117 -12.73 1.94 -3.14
CA HIS A 117 -13.05 1.21 -4.37
C HIS A 117 -12.84 -0.29 -4.22
N PHE A 118 -11.82 -0.69 -3.45
CA PHE A 118 -11.59 -2.11 -3.14
C PHE A 118 -12.81 -2.73 -2.48
N ASP A 119 -13.38 -2.04 -1.50
CA ASP A 119 -14.57 -2.52 -0.78
C ASP A 119 -15.86 -2.28 -1.57
N GLY A 120 -15.86 -1.31 -2.47
CA GLY A 120 -17.04 -0.94 -3.25
C GLY A 120 -17.13 -1.66 -4.57
N LYS A 121 -17.00 -0.92 -5.67
CA LYS A 121 -17.25 -1.46 -7.01
C LYS A 121 -16.27 -2.56 -7.43
N CYS A 122 -15.09 -2.59 -6.86
CA CYS A 122 -14.10 -3.62 -7.17
C CYS A 122 -14.38 -4.93 -6.46
N GLN A 123 -15.15 -4.92 -5.38
CA GLN A 123 -15.55 -6.10 -4.62
C GLN A 123 -14.36 -7.00 -4.27
N GLY A 124 -13.27 -6.38 -3.81
CA GLY A 124 -12.07 -7.09 -3.41
C GLY A 124 -11.16 -7.52 -4.55
N SER A 125 -11.45 -7.11 -5.78
CA SER A 125 -10.60 -7.44 -6.93
C SER A 125 -9.50 -6.40 -7.10
N LEU A 126 -8.27 -6.81 -6.83
CA LEU A 126 -7.11 -5.95 -7.04
C LEU A 126 -6.79 -5.77 -8.51
N GLU A 127 -7.11 -6.77 -9.33
CA GLU A 127 -6.96 -6.66 -10.77
C GLU A 127 -7.85 -5.55 -11.33
N TYR A 128 -9.10 -5.50 -10.90
CA TYR A 128 -10.01 -4.44 -11.33
C TYR A 128 -9.57 -3.08 -10.80
N LEU A 129 -9.16 -3.02 -9.55
CA LEU A 129 -8.69 -1.78 -8.92
C LEU A 129 -7.50 -1.20 -9.68
N SER A 130 -6.51 -2.03 -9.98
CA SER A 130 -5.30 -1.59 -10.66
C SER A 130 -5.53 -1.34 -12.16
N GLY A 131 -6.24 -2.24 -12.82
CA GLY A 131 -6.38 -2.19 -14.27
C GLY A 131 -7.38 -1.16 -14.79
N THR A 132 -8.26 -0.67 -13.94
CA THR A 132 -9.32 0.24 -14.35
C THR A 132 -9.38 1.50 -13.50
N THR A 133 -9.66 1.32 -12.22
CA THR A 133 -9.96 2.42 -11.30
C THR A 133 -8.77 3.33 -11.04
N LEU A 134 -7.64 2.73 -10.63
CA LEU A 134 -6.44 3.50 -10.33
C LEU A 134 -5.79 4.07 -11.59
N GLU A 135 -5.81 3.31 -12.66
CA GLU A 135 -5.26 3.80 -13.92
C GLU A 135 -6.00 5.04 -14.40
N GLU A 136 -7.32 5.04 -14.31
CA GLU A 136 -8.13 6.18 -14.70
C GLU A 136 -7.85 7.40 -13.81
N LEU A 137 -7.79 7.18 -12.49
CA LEU A 137 -7.47 8.26 -11.55
C LEU A 137 -6.12 8.90 -11.87
N CYS A 138 -5.10 8.10 -12.06
CA CYS A 138 -3.76 8.60 -12.31
C CYS A 138 -3.63 9.28 -13.67
N ARG A 139 -4.31 8.76 -14.68
CA ARG A 139 -4.32 9.37 -16.00
C ARG A 139 -4.98 10.76 -15.94
N ASN A 140 -6.11 10.87 -15.27
CA ASN A 140 -6.80 12.14 -15.11
C ASN A 140 -5.93 13.15 -14.36
N THR A 141 -5.24 12.69 -13.33
CA THR A 141 -4.35 13.52 -12.53
C THR A 141 -3.17 14.03 -13.38
N ARG A 142 -2.55 13.15 -14.18
CA ARG A 142 -1.41 13.54 -15.03
C ARG A 142 -1.78 14.58 -16.07
N TYR A 143 -3.00 14.48 -16.61
CA TYR A 143 -3.45 15.39 -17.66
C TYR A 143 -4.15 16.64 -17.11
N GLY A 144 -4.20 16.77 -15.78
CA GLY A 144 -4.79 17.95 -15.15
C GLY A 144 -6.32 17.99 -15.19
N TYR A 145 -6.96 16.87 -15.48
CA TYR A 145 -8.41 16.80 -15.42
C TYR A 145 -8.86 16.74 -13.96
N GLU A 146 -9.95 17.45 -13.66
CA GLU A 146 -10.53 17.35 -12.33
C GLU A 146 -11.16 15.98 -12.16
N VAL A 147 -10.88 15.35 -11.03
CA VAL A 147 -11.51 14.09 -10.69
C VAL A 147 -12.83 14.43 -10.02
N ASP A 148 -13.94 14.01 -10.63
CA ASP A 148 -15.26 14.20 -10.06
C ASP A 148 -15.35 13.46 -8.72
N ASP A 149 -15.94 14.10 -7.71
CA ASP A 149 -16.14 13.47 -6.41
C ASP A 149 -16.88 12.15 -6.54
N THR A 150 -17.79 12.06 -7.48
CA THR A 150 -18.53 10.84 -7.78
C THR A 150 -17.58 9.71 -8.19
N ASP A 151 -16.61 10.01 -9.05
CA ASP A 151 -15.62 9.02 -9.49
C ASP A 151 -14.67 8.67 -8.36
N MET A 152 -14.19 9.66 -7.61
CA MET A 152 -13.29 9.42 -6.50
C MET A 152 -13.92 8.58 -5.40
N TYR A 153 -15.21 8.76 -5.16
CA TYR A 153 -15.88 8.10 -4.06
C TYR A 153 -16.65 6.85 -4.49
N GLY A 154 -16.31 6.32 -5.66
CA GLY A 154 -16.88 5.05 -6.08
C GLY A 154 -18.35 5.11 -6.39
N HIS A 155 -18.74 6.14 -7.10
CA HIS A 155 -20.13 6.28 -7.48
C HIS A 155 -20.59 5.06 -8.25
N GLU A 156 -21.68 4.48 -7.80
CA GLU A 156 -22.13 3.23 -8.31
C GLU A 156 -23.06 3.47 -9.40
N PHE A 157 -23.03 3.80 -10.19
CA PHE A 157 -23.91 3.86 -11.13
C PHE A 157 -25.04 3.32 -10.92
#